data_1c188c293b7175ce5b4d49c95b468cd6
#
_entry.id   1c188c293b7175ce5b4d49c95b468cd6
#
_cell.length_a   1.000
_cell.length_b   1.000
_cell.length_c   1.000
_cell.angle_alpha   90.00
_cell.angle_beta   90.00
_cell.angle_gamma   90.00
#
_symmetry.space_group_name_H-M   'P 1'
#
loop_
_entity.id
_entity.type
_entity.pdbx_description
1 polymer ?
#
loop_
_entity_poly.entity_id
_entity_poly.type
_entity_poly.pdbx_seq_one_letter_code
_entity_poly.pdbx_strand_id
1 'polypeptide(L)' 'MSAYWIAHVTINDMEQYKQYMALAPLAFEKYGAKLLARGGESICMEGTEYERHVIIEFSDLASAQACYSSEEYQKAKTAR' A
#
# COMPACT_ATOMS: atom_id res chain seq x y z
N MET A 1 9.59 -9.68 14.93
CA MET A 1 9.71 -10.19 13.56
C MET A 1 8.95 -9.28 12.60
N SER A 2 9.59 -8.84 11.54
CA SER A 2 8.97 -7.94 10.58
C SER A 2 7.93 -8.63 9.72
N ALA A 3 6.92 -7.87 9.31
CA ALA A 3 5.92 -8.32 8.35
C ALA A 3 5.89 -7.33 7.18
N TYR A 4 5.51 -7.82 6.01
CA TYR A 4 5.49 -7.00 4.81
C TYR A 4 4.13 -7.04 4.14
N TRP A 5 3.70 -5.88 3.69
CA TRP A 5 2.52 -5.73 2.87
C TRP A 5 3.02 -5.45 1.46
N ILE A 6 2.74 -6.34 0.54
CA ILE A 6 3.20 -6.21 -0.84
C ILE A 6 1.98 -6.01 -1.73
N ALA A 7 1.97 -4.91 -2.47
CA ALA A 7 0.86 -4.59 -3.36
C ALA A 7 1.33 -4.43 -4.80
N HIS A 8 0.57 -5.00 -5.72
CA HIS A 8 0.78 -4.84 -7.15
C HIS A 8 -0.44 -4.09 -7.70
N VAL A 9 -0.22 -2.96 -8.35
CA VAL A 9 -1.29 -2.03 -8.68
C VAL A 9 -1.38 -1.77 -10.17
N THR A 10 -2.61 -1.86 -10.71
CA THR A 10 -2.95 -1.37 -12.03
C THR A 10 -3.86 -0.17 -11.82
N ILE A 11 -3.49 0.99 -12.37
CA ILE A 11 -4.21 2.23 -12.14
C ILE A 11 -5.23 2.43 -13.28
N ASN A 12 -6.52 2.31 -12.95
CA ASN A 12 -7.60 2.49 -13.93
C ASN A 12 -8.14 3.92 -13.93
N ASP A 13 -8.09 4.60 -12.78
CA ASP A 13 -8.57 5.97 -12.63
C ASP A 13 -7.58 6.74 -11.76
N MET A 14 -6.78 7.59 -12.39
CA MET A 14 -5.73 8.33 -11.70
C MET A 14 -6.30 9.32 -10.68
N GLU A 15 -7.45 9.91 -10.93
CA GLU A 15 -8.08 10.84 -9.98
C GLU A 15 -8.46 10.14 -8.69
N GLN A 16 -9.09 8.98 -8.78
CA GLN A 16 -9.43 8.18 -7.61
C GLN A 16 -8.18 7.69 -6.90
N TYR A 17 -7.17 7.26 -7.66
CA TYR A 17 -5.92 6.79 -7.07
C TYR A 17 -5.20 7.88 -6.31
N LYS A 18 -5.24 9.12 -6.80
CA LYS A 18 -4.67 10.26 -6.08
C LYS A 18 -5.35 10.48 -4.74
N GLN A 19 -6.67 10.31 -4.67
CA GLN A 19 -7.42 10.40 -3.42
C GLN A 19 -6.98 9.32 -2.44
N TYR A 20 -6.81 8.09 -2.94
CA TYR A 20 -6.29 7.00 -2.15
C TYR A 20 -4.90 7.32 -1.60
N MET A 21 -4.01 7.84 -2.44
CA MET A 21 -2.64 8.20 -2.05
C MET A 21 -2.59 9.33 -1.02
N ALA A 22 -3.62 10.16 -0.97
CA ALA A 22 -3.71 11.22 0.05
C ALA A 22 -4.14 10.67 1.40
N LEU A 23 -4.94 9.61 1.42
CA LEU A 23 -5.52 9.05 2.64
C LEU A 23 -4.75 7.87 3.22
N ALA A 24 -4.24 6.98 2.37
CA ALA A 24 -3.57 5.76 2.82
C ALA A 24 -2.35 6.01 3.71
N PRO A 25 -1.48 7.00 3.42
CA PRO A 25 -0.31 7.26 4.28
C PRO A 25 -0.68 7.60 5.72
N LEU A 26 -1.85 8.18 5.96
CA LEU A 26 -2.30 8.49 7.31
C LEU A 26 -2.49 7.20 8.13
N ALA A 27 -3.04 6.16 7.51
CA ALA A 27 -3.19 4.85 8.16
C ALA A 27 -1.82 4.22 8.42
N PHE A 28 -0.92 4.24 7.43
CA PHE A 28 0.41 3.65 7.57
C PHE A 28 1.19 4.32 8.68
N GLU A 29 1.16 5.65 8.76
CA GLU A 29 1.85 6.40 9.81
C GLU A 29 1.33 6.03 11.19
N LYS A 30 0.01 5.90 11.34
CA LYS A 30 -0.61 5.56 12.61
C LYS A 30 -0.14 4.20 13.14
N TYR A 31 0.14 3.26 12.26
CA TYR A 31 0.56 1.90 12.64
C TYR A 31 2.07 1.68 12.55
N GLY A 32 2.83 2.75 12.39
CA GLY A 32 4.29 2.69 12.39
C GLY A 32 4.87 1.99 11.16
N ALA A 33 4.17 2.01 10.05
CA ALA A 33 4.62 1.38 8.82
C ALA A 33 5.76 2.14 8.17
N LYS A 34 6.66 1.41 7.53
CA LYS A 34 7.77 1.98 6.80
C LYS A 34 7.61 1.63 5.31
N LEU A 35 7.53 2.64 4.46
CA LEU A 35 7.44 2.46 3.02
C LEU A 35 8.81 2.16 2.46
N LEU A 36 9.04 0.92 2.00
CA LEU A 36 10.31 0.49 1.43
C LEU A 36 10.37 0.72 -0.07
N ALA A 37 9.24 0.52 -0.76
CA ALA A 37 9.11 0.81 -2.19
C ALA A 37 7.74 1.44 -2.41
N ARG A 38 7.68 2.50 -3.21
CA ARG A 38 6.46 3.26 -3.42
C ARG A 38 6.36 3.67 -4.88
N GLY A 39 6.21 2.67 -5.75
CA GLY A 39 6.29 2.89 -7.19
C GLY A 39 7.73 2.99 -7.63
N GLY A 40 7.98 3.79 -8.64
CA GLY A 40 9.31 3.92 -9.22
C GLY A 40 9.54 2.93 -10.34
N GLU A 41 10.80 2.78 -10.75
CA GLU A 41 11.18 1.89 -11.84
C GLU A 41 11.10 0.43 -11.40
N SER A 42 10.56 -0.43 -12.26
CA SER A 42 10.48 -1.85 -11.99
C SER A 42 10.67 -2.65 -13.28
N ILE A 43 11.11 -3.90 -13.11
CA ILE A 43 11.35 -4.83 -14.22
C ILE A 43 10.59 -6.11 -13.91
N CYS A 44 9.70 -6.52 -14.82
CA CYS A 44 8.98 -7.78 -14.68
C CYS A 44 9.82 -8.89 -15.29
N MET A 45 10.36 -9.77 -14.45
CA MET A 45 11.21 -10.87 -14.91
C MET A 45 10.42 -12.01 -15.52
N GLU A 46 9.24 -12.27 -14.98
CA GLU A 46 8.29 -13.25 -15.51
C GLU A 46 6.92 -13.06 -14.85
N GLY A 47 5.90 -13.62 -15.46
CA GLY A 47 4.53 -13.52 -14.93
C GLY A 47 3.82 -12.26 -15.41
N THR A 48 2.79 -11.87 -14.70
CA THR A 48 1.98 -10.70 -15.04
C THR A 48 2.68 -9.41 -14.65
N GLU A 49 2.72 -8.46 -15.58
CA GLU A 49 3.30 -7.14 -15.31
C GLU A 49 2.22 -6.19 -14.77
N TYR A 50 2.58 -5.44 -13.70
CA TYR A 50 1.72 -4.42 -13.12
C TYR A 50 2.39 -3.05 -13.22
N GLU A 51 1.58 -2.00 -13.27
CA GLU A 51 2.10 -0.63 -13.45
C GLU A 51 2.89 -0.13 -12.26
N ARG A 52 2.50 -0.56 -11.03
CA ARG A 52 3.08 -0.02 -9.82
C ARG A 52 3.20 -1.10 -8.75
N HIS A 53 4.28 -1.05 -8.00
CA HIS A 53 4.54 -1.97 -6.90
C HIS A 53 4.81 -1.17 -5.63
N VAL A 54 4.25 -1.64 -4.50
CA VAL A 54 4.42 -0.98 -3.20
C VAL A 54 4.81 -2.05 -2.19
N ILE A 55 5.83 -1.77 -1.39
CA ILE A 55 6.27 -2.65 -0.31
C ILE A 55 6.31 -1.85 0.97
N ILE A 56 5.58 -2.32 1.99
CA ILE A 56 5.45 -1.65 3.27
C ILE A 56 5.87 -2.61 4.37
N GLU A 57 6.75 -2.15 5.26
CA GLU A 57 7.21 -2.95 6.39
C GLU A 57 6.48 -2.56 7.66
N PHE A 58 6.05 -3.57 8.43
CA PHE A 58 5.46 -3.39 9.75
C PHE A 58 6.30 -4.15 10.77
N SER A 59 6.19 -3.78 12.04
CA SER A 59 6.95 -4.43 13.11
C SER A 59 6.55 -5.89 13.29
N ASP A 60 5.29 -6.23 13.02
CA ASP A 60 4.80 -7.60 13.09
C ASP A 60 3.55 -7.76 12.21
N LEU A 61 3.12 -9.01 12.04
CA LEU A 61 1.97 -9.33 11.19
C LEU A 61 0.66 -8.76 11.77
N ALA A 62 0.54 -8.75 13.09
CA ALA A 62 -0.66 -8.22 13.74
C ALA A 62 -0.84 -6.73 13.43
N SER A 63 0.25 -5.96 13.44
CA SER A 63 0.21 -4.53 13.09
C SER A 63 -0.20 -4.33 11.64
N ALA A 64 0.33 -5.15 10.72
CA ALA A 64 -0.04 -5.07 9.30
C ALA A 64 -1.53 -5.36 9.10
N GLN A 65 -2.05 -6.39 9.76
CA GLN A 65 -3.47 -6.74 9.68
C GLN A 65 -4.35 -5.66 10.31
N ALA A 66 -3.94 -5.12 11.45
CA ALA A 66 -4.67 -4.05 12.12
C ALA A 66 -4.75 -2.79 11.25
N CYS A 67 -3.65 -2.46 10.57
CA CYS A 67 -3.62 -1.33 9.65
C CYS A 67 -4.61 -1.52 8.50
N TYR A 68 -4.63 -2.69 7.89
CA TYR A 68 -5.55 -2.98 6.79
C TYR A 68 -7.01 -2.87 7.23
N SER A 69 -7.33 -3.37 8.42
CA SER A 69 -8.69 -3.37 8.95
C SER A 69 -9.07 -2.04 9.61
N SER A 70 -8.12 -1.10 9.73
CA SER A 70 -8.37 0.17 10.40
C SER A 70 -9.39 1.02 9.64
N GLU A 71 -10.09 1.87 10.40
CA GLU A 71 -11.04 2.80 9.80
C GLU A 71 -10.34 3.73 8.81
N GLU A 72 -9.14 4.19 9.14
CA GLU A 72 -8.36 5.08 8.29
C GLU A 72 -8.04 4.43 6.94
N TYR A 73 -7.58 3.17 6.95
CA TYR A 73 -7.26 2.49 5.69
C TYR A 73 -8.52 2.13 4.90
N GLN A 74 -9.58 1.67 5.56
CA GLN A 74 -10.83 1.34 4.87
C GLN A 74 -11.43 2.56 4.20
N LYS A 75 -11.28 3.73 4.80
CA LYS A 75 -11.69 5.00 4.22
C LYS A 75 -10.88 5.31 2.95
N ALA A 76 -9.57 5.11 3.00
CA ALA A 76 -8.70 5.28 1.85
C ALA A 76 -9.07 4.30 0.73
N LYS A 77 -9.31 3.04 1.09
CA LYS A 77 -9.68 1.99 0.14
C LYS A 77 -10.97 2.32 -0.59
N THR A 78 -11.92 2.93 0.10
CA THR A 78 -13.19 3.35 -0.50
C THR A 78 -12.98 4.43 -1.57
N ALA A 79 -11.94 5.25 -1.43
CA ALA A 79 -11.64 6.33 -2.38
C ALA A 79 -11.04 5.85 -3.70
N ARG A 80 -10.52 4.61 -3.74
CA ARG A 80 -9.87 4.10 -4.97
C ARG A 80 -10.79 3.33 -5.88
#